data_3c00e2b0b1b24d1b334264d9216902ef
#
_entry.id   3c00e2b0b1b24d1b334264d9216902ef
#
_cell.length_a   1.000
_cell.length_b   1.000
_cell.length_c   1.000
_cell.angle_alpha   90.00
_cell.angle_beta   90.00
_cell.angle_gamma   90.00
#
_symmetry.space_group_name_H-M   'P 1'
#
loop_
_entity.id
_entity.type
_entity.pdbx_description
1 polymer ?
#
loop_
_entity_poly.entity_id
_entity_poly.type
_entity_poly.pdbx_seq_one_letter_code
_entity_poly.pdbx_strand_id
1 'polypeptide(L)'
;MLETQGTILTDRQVEVLELRESGHTQQEVADKLGTTDSNVSAVERAAKENIEKARRTLELVQTLRAPVQFTVSAGTSFDGLVTQIYSSGDDAGIKIAYCRPELYTHLYGILEEVTDANQLTKSTTIGLTEDGEVKVYADDVSSVKQDTTH
;
A
#
# COMPACT_ATOMS: atom_id res chain seq x y z
N MET A 1 -24.29 2.62 12.11
CA MET A 1 -23.16 3.05 11.27
C MET A 1 -21.89 3.15 12.11
N LEU A 2 -20.79 2.77 11.56
CA LEU A 2 -19.51 2.91 12.25
C LEU A 2 -19.11 4.38 12.36
N GLU A 3 -18.44 4.73 13.44
CA GLU A 3 -18.03 6.11 13.66
C GLU A 3 -16.85 6.50 12.80
N THR A 4 -16.88 7.73 12.29
CA THR A 4 -15.82 8.28 11.44
C THR A 4 -14.81 9.11 12.23
N GLN A 5 -15.09 9.40 13.48
CA GLN A 5 -14.22 10.26 14.29
C GLN A 5 -12.80 9.69 14.35
N GLY A 6 -11.84 10.55 14.11
CA GLY A 6 -10.45 10.14 14.09
C GLY A 6 -9.98 9.54 12.77
N THR A 7 -10.84 9.48 11.78
CA THR A 7 -10.47 9.00 10.44
C THR A 7 -10.58 10.13 9.42
N ILE A 8 -10.03 9.88 8.24
CA ILE A 8 -10.12 10.84 7.13
C ILE A 8 -11.38 10.64 6.28
N LEU A 9 -12.24 9.67 6.65
CA LEU A 9 -13.48 9.40 5.93
C LEU A 9 -14.62 10.26 6.45
N THR A 10 -15.47 10.74 5.54
CA THR A 10 -16.70 11.46 5.92
C THR A 10 -17.79 10.46 6.26
N ASP A 11 -18.82 10.93 6.97
CA ASP A 11 -19.98 10.08 7.29
C ASP A 11 -20.62 9.52 6.03
N ARG A 12 -20.77 10.35 4.99
CA ARG A 12 -21.35 9.91 3.73
C ARG A 12 -20.49 8.83 3.05
N GLN A 13 -19.18 8.99 3.11
CA GLN A 13 -18.27 7.97 2.57
C GLN A 13 -18.45 6.64 3.29
N VAL A 14 -18.57 6.67 4.61
CA VAL A 14 -18.77 5.44 5.40
C VAL A 14 -20.14 4.81 5.09
N GLU A 15 -21.18 5.61 4.96
CA GLU A 15 -22.50 5.08 4.58
C GLU A 15 -22.46 4.34 3.25
N VAL A 16 -21.82 4.96 2.25
CA VAL A 16 -21.70 4.34 0.93
C VAL A 16 -20.88 3.04 1.01
N LEU A 17 -19.76 3.08 1.71
CA LEU A 17 -18.90 1.90 1.84
C LEU A 17 -19.63 0.74 2.55
N GLU A 18 -20.37 1.04 3.61
CA GLU A 18 -21.12 0.01 4.35
C GLU A 18 -22.17 -0.65 3.46
N LEU A 19 -22.91 0.15 2.70
CA LEU A 19 -23.94 -0.38 1.82
C LEU A 19 -23.33 -1.21 0.68
N ARG A 20 -22.23 -0.74 0.11
CA ARG A 20 -21.52 -1.49 -0.92
C ARG A 20 -20.97 -2.81 -0.38
N GLU A 21 -20.41 -2.79 0.81
CA GLU A 21 -19.88 -3.99 1.46
C GLU A 21 -20.98 -4.99 1.77
N SER A 22 -22.20 -4.52 2.01
CA SER A 22 -23.37 -5.37 2.21
C SER A 22 -23.92 -5.94 0.91
N GLY A 23 -23.31 -5.63 -0.24
CA GLY A 23 -23.70 -6.20 -1.53
C GLY A 23 -24.63 -5.34 -2.38
N HIS A 24 -24.92 -4.11 -1.95
CA HIS A 24 -25.77 -3.21 -2.74
C HIS A 24 -25.00 -2.66 -3.94
N THR A 25 -25.68 -2.53 -5.06
CA THR A 25 -25.13 -1.87 -6.25
C THR A 25 -25.10 -0.35 -6.03
N GLN A 26 -24.37 0.38 -6.85
CA GLN A 26 -24.34 1.85 -6.76
C GLN A 26 -25.74 2.43 -6.92
N GLN A 27 -26.55 1.88 -7.81
CA GLN A 27 -27.94 2.33 -8.00
C GLN A 27 -28.78 2.09 -6.75
N GLU A 28 -28.65 0.92 -6.14
CA GLU A 28 -29.36 0.61 -4.91
C GLU A 28 -28.95 1.52 -3.76
N VAL A 29 -27.64 1.85 -3.66
CA VAL A 29 -27.16 2.80 -2.67
C VAL A 29 -27.77 4.18 -2.92
N ALA A 30 -27.76 4.62 -4.18
CA ALA A 30 -28.34 5.91 -4.56
C ALA A 30 -29.83 5.98 -4.17
N ASP A 31 -30.60 4.93 -4.43
CA ASP A 31 -32.01 4.86 -4.07
C ASP A 31 -32.21 4.95 -2.56
N LYS A 32 -31.38 4.25 -1.79
CA LYS A 32 -31.47 4.27 -0.33
C LYS A 32 -31.10 5.63 0.28
N LEU A 33 -30.13 6.32 -0.32
CA LEU A 33 -29.65 7.59 0.21
C LEU A 33 -30.35 8.81 -0.41
N GLY A 34 -31.24 8.59 -1.37
CA GLY A 34 -31.98 9.68 -2.03
C GLY A 34 -31.10 10.55 -2.91
N THR A 35 -30.16 9.96 -3.61
CA THR A 35 -29.23 10.68 -4.48
C THR A 35 -29.11 9.96 -5.82
N THR A 36 -28.14 10.35 -6.64
CA THR A 36 -27.90 9.75 -7.97
C THR A 36 -26.77 8.74 -7.89
N ASP A 37 -26.73 7.81 -8.85
CA ASP A 37 -25.66 6.85 -8.93
C ASP A 37 -24.33 7.53 -9.29
N SER A 38 -24.36 8.63 -10.04
CA SER A 38 -23.17 9.44 -10.30
C SER A 38 -22.56 9.99 -9.02
N ASN A 39 -23.41 10.47 -8.12
CA ASN A 39 -22.97 10.99 -6.81
C ASN A 39 -22.37 9.85 -5.99
N VAL A 40 -23.03 8.70 -5.92
CA VAL A 40 -22.53 7.53 -5.20
C VAL A 40 -21.16 7.10 -5.75
N SER A 41 -21.02 7.06 -7.07
CA SER A 41 -19.76 6.71 -7.71
C SER A 41 -18.63 7.68 -7.32
N ALA A 42 -18.93 8.98 -7.31
CA ALA A 42 -17.94 9.99 -6.92
C ALA A 42 -17.54 9.87 -5.45
N VAL A 43 -18.52 9.64 -4.58
CA VAL A 43 -18.28 9.46 -3.14
C VAL A 43 -17.44 8.21 -2.88
N GLU A 44 -17.79 7.12 -3.56
CA GLU A 44 -17.05 5.85 -3.42
C GLU A 44 -15.61 6.01 -3.88
N ARG A 45 -15.40 6.68 -5.02
CA ARG A 45 -14.04 6.91 -5.53
C ARG A 45 -13.21 7.75 -4.57
N ALA A 46 -13.78 8.83 -4.04
CA ALA A 46 -13.09 9.68 -3.08
C ALA A 46 -12.74 8.90 -1.80
N ALA A 47 -13.65 8.03 -1.34
CA ALA A 47 -13.39 7.19 -0.17
C ALA A 47 -12.22 6.24 -0.44
N LYS A 48 -12.19 5.60 -1.59
CA LYS A 48 -11.12 4.67 -1.96
C LYS A 48 -9.78 5.38 -2.09
N GLU A 49 -9.76 6.59 -2.64
CA GLU A 49 -8.55 7.41 -2.73
C GLU A 49 -8.02 7.76 -1.34
N ASN A 50 -8.91 8.10 -0.41
CA ASN A 50 -8.52 8.40 0.97
C ASN A 50 -7.97 7.17 1.67
N ILE A 51 -8.59 6.02 1.46
CA ILE A 51 -8.12 4.76 2.02
C ILE A 51 -6.72 4.43 1.50
N GLU A 52 -6.50 4.59 0.19
CA GLU A 52 -5.20 4.33 -0.42
C GLU A 52 -4.13 5.27 0.13
N LYS A 53 -4.45 6.55 0.30
CA LYS A 53 -3.50 7.51 0.91
C LYS A 53 -3.17 7.14 2.35
N ALA A 54 -4.16 6.70 3.11
CA ALA A 54 -3.94 6.28 4.50
C ALA A 54 -3.03 5.06 4.55
N ARG A 55 -3.24 4.09 3.66
CA ARG A 55 -2.42 2.89 3.57
C ARG A 55 -0.97 3.26 3.24
N ARG A 56 -0.77 4.10 2.23
CA ARG A 56 0.57 4.54 1.83
C ARG A 56 1.25 5.33 2.96
N THR A 57 0.49 6.13 3.69
CA THR A 57 1.01 6.88 4.83
C THR A 57 1.53 5.94 5.91
N LEU A 58 0.76 4.90 6.23
CA LEU A 58 1.18 3.91 7.21
C LEU A 58 2.44 3.17 6.74
N GLU A 59 2.49 2.78 5.49
CA GLU A 59 3.66 2.09 4.93
C GLU A 59 4.91 2.98 5.00
N LEU A 60 4.76 4.26 4.65
CA LEU A 60 5.87 5.21 4.71
C LEU A 60 6.40 5.33 6.14
N VAL A 61 5.50 5.52 7.11
CA VAL A 61 5.91 5.71 8.50
C VAL A 61 6.55 4.44 9.06
N GLN A 62 5.98 3.27 8.76
CA GLN A 62 6.54 2.00 9.19
C GLN A 62 7.94 1.76 8.61
N THR A 63 8.10 2.09 7.33
CA THR A 63 9.42 1.97 6.67
C THR A 63 10.42 2.95 7.27
N LEU A 64 9.97 4.19 7.46
CA LEU A 64 10.80 5.25 8.03
C LEU A 64 11.30 4.90 9.45
N ARG A 65 10.47 4.25 10.25
CA ARG A 65 10.79 3.88 11.62
C ARG A 65 11.54 2.56 11.76
N ALA A 66 11.66 1.81 10.68
CA ALA A 66 12.36 0.53 10.72
C ALA A 66 13.84 0.75 11.08
N PRO A 67 14.43 -0.06 11.96
CA PRO A 67 15.83 0.09 12.35
C PRO A 67 16.80 -0.16 11.20
N VAL A 68 16.40 -0.92 10.19
CA VAL A 68 17.21 -1.16 8.99
C VAL A 68 16.40 -0.69 7.79
N GLN A 69 17.01 0.17 6.98
CA GLN A 69 16.41 0.65 5.74
C GLN A 69 17.44 0.59 4.62
N PHE A 70 16.99 0.23 3.44
CA PHE A 70 17.82 0.34 2.24
C PHE A 70 16.94 0.54 1.03
N THR A 71 17.51 1.15 -0.01
CA THR A 71 16.79 1.41 -1.26
C THR A 71 17.33 0.48 -2.34
N VAL A 72 16.41 -0.11 -3.07
CA VAL A 72 16.73 -1.01 -4.17
C VAL A 72 16.33 -0.31 -5.47
N SER A 73 17.27 -0.27 -6.42
CA SER A 73 17.06 0.46 -7.67
C SER A 73 16.11 -0.26 -8.60
N ALA A 74 15.45 0.50 -9.47
CA ALA A 74 14.73 -0.07 -10.61
C ALA A 74 15.69 -0.96 -11.41
N GLY A 75 15.19 -2.05 -11.94
CA GLY A 75 16.00 -3.01 -12.68
C GLY A 75 16.56 -4.14 -11.83
N THR A 76 16.49 -4.02 -10.51
CA THR A 76 16.92 -5.10 -9.61
C THR A 76 15.99 -6.30 -9.79
N SER A 77 16.59 -7.49 -9.91
CA SER A 77 15.82 -8.73 -10.03
C SER A 77 15.12 -9.03 -8.70
N PHE A 78 14.00 -9.73 -8.78
CA PHE A 78 13.27 -10.14 -7.60
C PHE A 78 14.12 -11.03 -6.68
N ASP A 79 14.89 -11.93 -7.27
CA ASP A 79 15.83 -12.76 -6.51
C ASP A 79 16.91 -11.92 -5.83
N GLY A 80 17.41 -10.90 -6.51
CA GLY A 80 18.38 -9.97 -5.93
C GLY A 80 17.82 -9.23 -4.74
N LEU A 81 16.56 -8.79 -4.84
CA LEU A 81 15.87 -8.13 -3.76
C LEU A 81 15.77 -9.06 -2.54
N VAL A 82 15.31 -10.29 -2.73
CA VAL A 82 15.16 -11.25 -1.64
C VAL A 82 16.51 -11.54 -0.99
N THR A 83 17.55 -11.73 -1.80
CA THR A 83 18.90 -11.98 -1.29
C THR A 83 19.39 -10.81 -0.45
N GLN A 84 19.15 -9.58 -0.90
CA GLN A 84 19.55 -8.37 -0.17
C GLN A 84 18.82 -8.24 1.16
N ILE A 85 17.53 -8.60 1.20
CA ILE A 85 16.74 -8.58 2.44
C ILE A 85 17.39 -9.51 3.48
N TYR A 86 17.70 -10.74 3.12
CA TYR A 86 18.32 -11.66 4.06
C TYR A 86 19.72 -11.22 4.48
N SER A 87 20.51 -10.73 3.52
CA SER A 87 21.85 -10.24 3.80
C SER A 87 21.82 -9.04 4.76
N SER A 88 20.92 -8.10 4.53
CA SER A 88 20.78 -6.91 5.39
C SER A 88 20.30 -7.30 6.79
N GLY A 89 19.40 -8.29 6.89
CA GLY A 89 18.96 -8.81 8.18
C GLY A 89 20.12 -9.46 8.94
N ASP A 90 20.89 -10.28 8.27
CA ASP A 90 22.05 -10.95 8.88
C ASP A 90 23.06 -9.91 9.40
N ASP A 91 23.37 -8.90 8.60
CA ASP A 91 24.31 -7.85 8.97
C ASP A 91 23.85 -7.08 10.20
N ALA A 92 22.55 -6.92 10.37
CA ALA A 92 21.97 -6.18 11.49
C ALA A 92 21.60 -7.06 12.68
N GLY A 93 21.81 -8.37 12.58
CA GLY A 93 21.43 -9.32 13.61
C GLY A 93 19.93 -9.52 13.72
N ILE A 94 19.19 -9.27 12.67
CA ILE A 94 17.74 -9.43 12.61
C ILE A 94 17.40 -10.71 11.85
N LYS A 95 16.66 -11.60 12.50
CA LYS A 95 16.16 -12.80 11.82
C LYS A 95 14.89 -12.44 11.05
N ILE A 96 14.93 -12.61 9.74
CA ILE A 96 13.77 -12.35 8.88
C ILE A 96 12.65 -13.33 9.25
N ALA A 97 11.45 -12.80 9.44
CA ALA A 97 10.30 -13.56 9.95
C ALA A 97 9.72 -14.54 8.93
N TYR A 98 10.17 -14.48 7.69
CA TYR A 98 9.65 -15.29 6.58
C TYR A 98 10.71 -16.27 6.09
N CYS A 99 10.31 -17.51 5.79
CA CYS A 99 11.16 -18.37 4.98
C CYS A 99 11.11 -17.85 3.53
N ARG A 100 12.01 -18.34 2.66
CA ARG A 100 12.09 -17.82 1.30
C ARG A 100 10.76 -17.88 0.55
N PRO A 101 10.04 -19.01 0.48
CA PRO A 101 8.75 -19.02 -0.22
C PRO A 101 7.73 -18.04 0.36
N GLU A 102 7.67 -17.89 1.68
CA GLU A 102 6.78 -16.93 2.32
C GLU A 102 7.14 -15.49 1.97
N LEU A 103 8.44 -15.18 1.93
CA LEU A 103 8.91 -13.84 1.58
C LEU A 103 8.56 -13.51 0.14
N TYR A 104 8.75 -14.45 -0.78
CA TYR A 104 8.33 -14.26 -2.17
C TYR A 104 6.85 -13.95 -2.28
N THR A 105 6.01 -14.72 -1.60
CA THR A 105 4.56 -14.50 -1.61
C THR A 105 4.20 -13.14 -1.03
N HIS A 106 4.82 -12.77 0.07
CA HIS A 106 4.59 -11.47 0.73
C HIS A 106 4.96 -10.31 -0.22
N LEU A 107 6.11 -10.38 -0.84
CA LEU A 107 6.60 -9.33 -1.72
C LEU A 107 5.83 -9.26 -3.03
N TYR A 108 5.44 -10.39 -3.61
CA TYR A 108 4.64 -10.40 -4.82
C TYR A 108 3.31 -9.68 -4.61
N GLY A 109 2.67 -9.89 -3.46
CA GLY A 109 1.42 -9.21 -3.15
C GLY A 109 1.56 -7.70 -3.06
N ILE A 110 2.70 -7.21 -2.59
CA ILE A 110 2.94 -5.78 -2.41
C ILE A 110 3.48 -5.13 -3.68
N LEU A 111 4.36 -5.83 -4.40
CA LEU A 111 5.14 -5.24 -5.50
C LEU A 111 4.62 -5.61 -6.89
N GLU A 112 3.46 -6.22 -6.99
CA GLU A 112 2.90 -6.66 -8.26
C GLU A 112 2.87 -5.55 -9.31
N GLU A 113 2.42 -4.37 -8.92
CA GLU A 113 2.29 -3.22 -9.84
C GLU A 113 3.62 -2.60 -10.22
N VAL A 114 4.68 -2.87 -9.47
CA VAL A 114 6.00 -2.30 -9.71
C VAL A 114 7.02 -3.36 -10.09
N THR A 115 6.55 -4.51 -10.60
CA THR A 115 7.39 -5.60 -11.05
C THR A 115 7.01 -5.98 -12.47
N ASP A 116 8.01 -6.11 -13.33
CA ASP A 116 7.83 -6.56 -14.71
C ASP A 116 8.99 -7.47 -15.06
N ALA A 117 8.69 -8.63 -15.67
CA ALA A 117 9.69 -9.64 -16.05
C ALA A 117 10.63 -10.00 -14.89
N ASN A 118 10.08 -10.11 -13.68
CA ASN A 118 10.81 -10.43 -12.45
C ASN A 118 11.86 -9.39 -12.06
N GLN A 119 11.68 -8.15 -12.49
CA GLN A 119 12.53 -7.02 -12.12
C GLN A 119 11.67 -5.88 -11.61
N LEU A 120 12.21 -5.12 -10.66
CA LEU A 120 11.53 -3.93 -10.18
C LEU A 120 11.54 -2.85 -11.25
N THR A 121 10.41 -2.20 -11.44
CA THR A 121 10.27 -1.10 -12.41
C THR A 121 10.50 0.26 -11.77
N LYS A 122 10.56 0.31 -10.44
CA LYS A 122 10.74 1.56 -9.69
C LYS A 122 11.72 1.34 -8.55
N SER A 123 12.35 2.43 -8.12
CA SER A 123 13.11 2.46 -6.89
C SER A 123 12.19 2.13 -5.72
N THR A 124 12.63 1.27 -4.84
CA THR A 124 11.81 0.76 -3.73
C THR A 124 12.63 0.79 -2.44
N THR A 125 12.04 1.34 -1.40
CA THR A 125 12.69 1.37 -0.07
C THR A 125 12.15 0.22 0.77
N ILE A 126 13.07 -0.53 1.35
CA ILE A 126 12.75 -1.67 2.22
C ILE A 126 13.08 -1.30 3.66
N GLY A 127 12.17 -1.60 4.57
CA GLY A 127 12.40 -1.46 6.00
C GLY A 127 12.32 -2.81 6.67
N LEU A 128 13.29 -3.13 7.52
CA LEU A 128 13.27 -4.36 8.31
C LEU A 128 13.01 -3.98 9.77
N THR A 129 11.95 -4.53 10.34
CA THR A 129 11.60 -4.28 11.74
C THR A 129 12.45 -5.14 12.66
N GLU A 130 12.45 -4.81 13.94
CA GLU A 130 13.18 -5.60 14.94
C GLU A 130 12.70 -7.05 14.99
N ASP A 131 11.42 -7.28 14.68
CA ASP A 131 10.81 -8.60 14.65
C ASP A 131 11.07 -9.37 13.36
N GLY A 132 11.80 -8.76 12.43
CA GLY A 132 12.12 -9.38 11.16
C GLY A 132 11.03 -9.25 10.10
N GLU A 133 10.05 -8.40 10.31
CA GLU A 133 9.05 -8.10 9.28
C GLU A 133 9.63 -7.22 8.20
N VAL A 134 9.18 -7.42 6.98
CA VAL A 134 9.65 -6.66 5.82
C VAL A 134 8.58 -5.66 5.41
N LYS A 135 8.91 -4.38 5.48
CA LYS A 135 8.04 -3.28 5.05
C LYS A 135 8.57 -2.73 3.74
N VAL A 136 7.66 -2.31 2.87
CA VAL A 136 8.01 -1.89 1.52
C VAL A 136 7.36 -0.57 1.20
N TYR A 137 8.12 0.34 0.61
CA TYR A 137 7.59 1.60 0.12
C TYR A 137 8.18 1.86 -1.26
N ALA A 138 7.35 1.78 -2.29
CA ALA A 138 7.74 2.05 -3.68
C ALA A 138 7.30 3.46 -4.06
N ASP A 139 8.12 4.16 -4.84
CA ASP A 139 7.77 5.48 -5.33
C ASP A 139 6.54 5.44 -6.22
N ASP A 140 5.63 6.39 -6.01
CA ASP A 140 4.48 6.57 -6.88
C ASP A 140 4.90 7.31 -8.14
N VAL A 141 4.36 6.89 -9.29
CA VAL A 141 4.62 7.56 -10.57
C VAL A 141 4.22 9.03 -10.49
N SER A 142 3.11 9.33 -9.85
CA SER A 142 2.63 10.71 -9.70
C SER A 142 3.61 11.56 -8.93
N SER A 143 4.22 11.01 -7.89
CA SER A 143 5.23 11.71 -7.08
C SER A 143 6.47 12.03 -7.89
N VAL A 144 6.91 11.10 -8.73
CA VAL A 144 8.07 11.30 -9.60
C VAL A 144 7.83 12.47 -10.55
N LYS A 145 6.64 12.56 -11.14
CA LYS A 145 6.29 13.67 -12.03
C LYS A 145 6.28 15.01 -11.31
N GLN A 146 5.81 15.04 -10.08
CA GLN A 146 5.77 16.26 -9.28
C GLN A 146 7.19 16.72 -8.94
N ASP A 147 8.07 15.80 -8.63
CA ASP A 147 9.45 16.11 -8.32
C ASP A 147 10.19 16.73 -9.50
N THR A 148 9.86 16.33 -10.71
CA THR A 148 10.52 16.85 -11.91
C THR A 148 10.08 18.27 -12.25
N THR A 149 9.05 18.81 -11.62
CA THR A 149 8.60 20.19 -11.87
C THR A 149 9.32 21.21 -11.00
N HIS A 150 10.11 20.75 -10.11
CA HIS A 150 10.92 21.63 -9.25
C HIS A 150 12.31 21.82 -9.81
#